data_0d33dfe3164175c64cc0957bc9a40e98
#
_entry.id   0d33dfe3164175c64cc0957bc9a40e98
#
_cell.length_a   1.000
_cell.length_b   1.000
_cell.length_c   1.000
_cell.angle_alpha   90.00
_cell.angle_beta   90.00
_cell.angle_gamma   90.00
#
_symmetry.space_group_name_H-M   'P 1'
#
loop_
_entity.id
_entity.type
_entity.pdbx_description
1 polymer ?
#
loop_
_entity_poly.entity_id
_entity_poly.type
_entity_poly.pdbx_seq_one_letter_code
_entity_poly.pdbx_strand_id
1 'polypeptide(L)'
;MEHIDILYDHYKDTVALMKDAQRDRDRFFVIMCILLALLFVFDLNPLSTLSTIQQIATNQWGVVSIPETNVIRSLLWGLLLYYTIRYIQRNIYSERLTSYIHTIEESFQLNADLPICREGGNYLQEYPPVLD
;
A
#
# COMPACT_ATOMS: atom_id res chain seq x y z
N MET A 1 -8.04 -11.88 35.32
CA MET A 1 -6.73 -12.10 34.67
C MET A 1 -6.93 -12.67 33.25
N GLU A 2 -7.60 -13.76 33.09
CA GLU A 2 -7.81 -14.44 31.78
C GLU A 2 -8.44 -13.55 30.67
N HIS A 3 -9.32 -12.63 31.01
CA HIS A 3 -9.95 -11.72 30.06
C HIS A 3 -8.99 -10.63 29.54
N ILE A 4 -8.04 -10.19 30.36
CA ILE A 4 -7.03 -9.19 29.99
C ILE A 4 -5.99 -9.82 29.06
N ASP A 5 -5.63 -11.08 29.28
CA ASP A 5 -4.66 -11.80 28.45
C ASP A 5 -5.22 -12.02 27.03
N ILE A 6 -6.50 -12.38 26.93
CA ILE A 6 -7.19 -12.53 25.63
C ILE A 6 -7.25 -11.18 24.89
N LEU A 7 -7.57 -10.09 25.59
CA LEU A 7 -7.65 -8.77 24.99
C LEU A 7 -6.26 -8.29 24.53
N TYR A 8 -5.21 -8.59 25.28
CA TYR A 8 -3.83 -8.28 24.91
C TYR A 8 -3.36 -9.05 23.67
N ASP A 9 -3.72 -10.33 23.55
CA ASP A 9 -3.41 -11.11 22.36
C ASP A 9 -4.13 -10.55 21.13
N HIS A 10 -5.41 -10.19 21.22
CA HIS A 10 -6.14 -9.53 20.15
C HIS A 10 -5.52 -8.19 19.75
N TYR A 11 -5.08 -7.39 20.69
CA TYR A 11 -4.38 -6.13 20.43
C TYR A 11 -3.10 -6.37 19.64
N LYS A 12 -2.26 -7.29 20.08
CA LYS A 12 -0.99 -7.65 19.45
C LYS A 12 -1.18 -8.13 18.01
N ASP A 13 -2.18 -9.00 17.78
CA ASP A 13 -2.50 -9.51 16.45
C ASP A 13 -3.01 -8.40 15.53
N THR A 14 -3.85 -7.49 16.04
CA THR A 14 -4.37 -6.36 15.27
C THR A 14 -3.27 -5.38 14.89
N VAL A 15 -2.34 -5.08 15.81
CA VAL A 15 -1.17 -4.24 15.53
C VAL A 15 -0.26 -4.88 14.47
N ALA A 16 -0.07 -6.19 14.51
CA ALA A 16 0.69 -6.91 13.48
C ALA A 16 0.03 -6.80 12.11
N LEU A 17 -1.29 -7.00 12.03
CA LEU A 17 -2.07 -6.84 10.79
C LEU A 17 -2.02 -5.40 10.26
N MET A 18 -2.06 -4.40 11.13
CA MET A 18 -1.92 -2.99 10.73
C MET A 18 -0.54 -2.72 10.11
N LYS A 19 0.54 -3.21 10.74
CA LYS A 19 1.91 -3.03 10.22
C LYS A 19 2.11 -3.72 8.87
N ASP A 20 1.52 -4.90 8.68
CA ASP A 20 1.55 -5.60 7.39
C ASP A 20 0.76 -4.85 6.32
N ALA A 21 -0.42 -4.31 6.67
CA ALA A 21 -1.21 -3.48 5.76
C ALA A 21 -0.47 -2.20 5.34
N GLN A 22 0.24 -1.55 6.27
CA GLN A 22 1.07 -0.37 5.99
C GLN A 22 2.24 -0.72 5.06
N ARG A 23 2.94 -1.82 5.32
CA ARG A 23 4.03 -2.30 4.47
C ARG A 23 3.57 -2.60 3.04
N ASP A 24 2.42 -3.25 2.89
CA ASP A 24 1.82 -3.51 1.59
C ASP A 24 1.44 -2.22 0.87
N ARG A 25 0.84 -1.27 1.58
CA ARG A 25 0.51 0.07 1.04
C ARG A 25 1.75 0.76 0.48
N ASP A 26 2.83 0.80 1.26
CA ASP A 26 4.07 1.46 0.86
C ASP A 26 4.71 0.77 -0.35
N ARG A 27 4.64 -0.57 -0.41
CA ARG A 27 5.09 -1.33 -1.58
C ARG A 27 4.27 -0.98 -2.84
N PHE A 28 2.95 -0.90 -2.74
CA PHE A 28 2.09 -0.51 -3.87
C PHE A 28 2.36 0.92 -4.32
N PHE A 29 2.62 1.83 -3.39
CA PHE A 29 3.00 3.20 -3.70
C PHE A 29 4.30 3.25 -4.51
N VAL A 30 5.33 2.53 -4.10
CA VAL A 30 6.61 2.46 -4.85
C VAL A 30 6.40 1.88 -6.24
N ILE A 31 5.61 0.81 -6.39
CA ILE A 31 5.28 0.23 -7.70
C ILE A 31 4.57 1.25 -8.59
N MET A 32 3.61 2.01 -8.05
CA MET A 32 2.92 3.07 -8.80
C MET A 32 3.89 4.16 -9.27
N CYS A 33 4.83 4.59 -8.43
CA CYS A 33 5.85 5.57 -8.81
C CYS A 33 6.75 5.04 -9.95
N ILE A 34 7.13 3.77 -9.90
CA ILE A 34 7.92 3.13 -10.96
C ILE A 34 7.12 3.08 -12.27
N LEU A 35 5.84 2.68 -12.21
CA LEU A 35 4.97 2.63 -13.39
C LEU A 35 4.76 4.02 -14.01
N LEU A 36 4.57 5.05 -13.18
CA LEU A 36 4.47 6.43 -13.65
C LEU A 36 5.76 6.90 -14.33
N ALA A 37 6.92 6.59 -13.74
CA ALA A 37 8.21 6.91 -14.34
C ALA A 37 8.41 6.22 -15.70
N LEU A 38 8.03 4.94 -15.80
CA LEU A 38 8.07 4.18 -17.06
C LEU A 38 7.14 4.76 -18.11
N LEU A 39 5.90 5.13 -17.74
CA LEU A 39 4.96 5.80 -18.63
C LEU A 39 5.52 7.13 -19.13
N PHE A 40 6.12 7.92 -18.24
CA PHE A 40 6.70 9.20 -18.59
C PHE A 40 7.87 9.05 -19.59
N VAL A 41 8.78 8.11 -19.34
CA VAL A 41 9.89 7.81 -20.28
C VAL A 41 9.35 7.32 -21.62
N PHE A 42 8.31 6.48 -21.60
CA PHE A 42 7.69 5.97 -22.81
C PHE A 42 7.01 7.07 -23.64
N ASP A 43 6.37 8.04 -22.99
CA ASP A 43 5.72 9.17 -23.67
C ASP A 43 6.72 10.18 -24.26
N LEU A 44 7.88 10.39 -23.60
CA LEU A 44 8.94 11.29 -24.11
C LEU A 44 9.65 10.73 -25.34
N ASN A 45 9.95 9.43 -25.37
CA ASN A 45 10.74 8.80 -26.43
C ASN A 45 10.20 7.39 -26.77
N PRO A 46 9.04 7.28 -27.43
CA PRO A 46 8.40 6.00 -27.67
C PRO A 46 9.24 5.03 -28.54
N LEU A 47 9.95 5.54 -29.55
CA LEU A 47 10.73 4.70 -30.47
C LEU A 47 12.00 4.14 -29.82
N SER A 48 12.74 4.94 -29.06
CA SER A 48 13.96 4.47 -28.39
C SER A 48 13.63 3.55 -27.22
N THR A 49 12.54 3.82 -26.50
CA THR A 49 12.08 2.97 -25.41
C THR A 49 11.61 1.61 -25.96
N LEU A 50 10.86 1.60 -27.06
CA LEU A 50 10.42 0.38 -27.71
C LEU A 50 11.61 -0.48 -28.19
N SER A 51 12.60 0.13 -28.83
CA SER A 51 13.81 -0.59 -29.29
C SER A 51 14.60 -1.18 -28.14
N THR A 52 14.71 -0.48 -27.01
CA THR A 52 15.36 -0.98 -25.79
C THR A 52 14.60 -2.16 -25.19
N ILE A 53 13.29 -2.06 -25.09
CA ILE A 53 12.44 -3.15 -24.60
C ILE A 53 12.56 -4.37 -25.52
N GLN A 54 12.56 -4.17 -26.84
CA GLN A 54 12.73 -5.23 -27.82
C GLN A 54 14.08 -5.94 -27.67
N GLN A 55 15.14 -5.18 -27.48
CA GLN A 55 16.48 -5.72 -27.27
C GLN A 55 16.57 -6.57 -25.99
N ILE A 56 15.97 -6.12 -24.90
CA ILE A 56 15.93 -6.86 -23.64
C ILE A 56 15.09 -8.12 -23.79
N ALA A 57 13.90 -8.04 -24.39
CA ALA A 57 13.00 -9.16 -24.60
C ALA A 57 13.60 -10.23 -25.51
N THR A 58 14.30 -9.83 -26.58
CA THR A 58 14.99 -10.74 -27.47
C THR A 58 16.15 -11.44 -26.77
N ASN A 59 16.96 -10.70 -26.02
CA ASN A 59 18.15 -11.23 -25.36
C ASN A 59 17.83 -12.12 -24.16
N GLN A 60 16.78 -11.80 -23.38
CA GLN A 60 16.47 -12.56 -22.16
C GLN A 60 15.41 -13.65 -22.36
N TRP A 61 14.45 -13.41 -23.25
CA TRP A 61 13.28 -14.31 -23.39
C TRP A 61 13.08 -14.84 -24.81
N GLY A 62 13.93 -14.49 -25.77
CA GLY A 62 13.84 -14.95 -27.16
C GLY A 62 12.58 -14.46 -27.90
N VAL A 63 11.94 -13.39 -27.42
CA VAL A 63 10.73 -12.85 -28.03
C VAL A 63 11.10 -12.04 -29.28
N VAL A 64 10.66 -12.50 -30.44
CA VAL A 64 11.01 -11.92 -31.75
C VAL A 64 10.12 -10.74 -32.13
N SER A 65 8.90 -10.67 -31.63
CA SER A 65 7.95 -9.57 -31.93
C SER A 65 7.34 -8.99 -30.68
N ILE A 66 7.37 -7.68 -30.58
CA ILE A 66 6.73 -6.91 -29.50
C ILE A 66 5.41 -6.32 -30.03
N PRO A 67 4.34 -6.27 -29.20
CA PRO A 67 3.09 -5.63 -29.57
C PRO A 67 3.30 -4.15 -29.94
N GLU A 68 2.34 -3.60 -30.68
CA GLU A 68 2.35 -2.19 -31.05
C GLU A 68 2.47 -1.27 -29.83
N THR A 69 3.10 -0.12 -30.02
CA THR A 69 3.33 0.92 -28.99
C THR A 69 2.08 1.24 -28.18
N ASN A 70 0.92 1.34 -28.86
CA ASN A 70 -0.35 1.65 -28.21
C ASN A 70 -0.85 0.56 -27.26
N VAL A 71 -0.56 -0.70 -27.58
CA VAL A 71 -0.93 -1.84 -26.72
C VAL A 71 -0.11 -1.82 -25.42
N ILE A 72 1.19 -1.58 -25.53
CA ILE A 72 2.08 -1.46 -24.36
C ILE A 72 1.65 -0.29 -23.47
N ARG A 73 1.36 0.87 -24.06
CA ARG A 73 0.84 2.03 -23.34
C ARG A 73 -0.47 1.71 -22.61
N SER A 74 -1.41 1.05 -23.26
CA SER A 74 -2.69 0.64 -22.66
C SER A 74 -2.49 -0.33 -21.50
N LEU A 75 -1.56 -1.28 -21.61
CA LEU A 75 -1.22 -2.21 -20.54
C LEU A 75 -0.63 -1.48 -19.33
N LEU A 76 0.29 -0.54 -19.55
CA LEU A 76 0.87 0.26 -18.47
C LEU A 76 -0.18 1.09 -17.73
N TRP A 77 -1.11 1.72 -18.46
CA TRP A 77 -2.24 2.44 -17.86
C TRP A 77 -3.17 1.50 -17.07
N GLY A 78 -3.46 0.32 -17.61
CA GLY A 78 -4.26 -0.70 -16.91
C GLY A 78 -3.61 -1.17 -15.62
N LEU A 79 -2.29 -1.42 -15.64
CA LEU A 79 -1.52 -1.78 -14.45
C LEU A 79 -1.50 -0.65 -13.42
N LEU A 80 -1.31 0.60 -13.86
CA LEU A 80 -1.34 1.75 -12.97
C LEU A 80 -2.70 1.88 -12.27
N LEU A 81 -3.80 1.75 -13.02
CA LEU A 81 -5.16 1.77 -12.46
C LEU A 81 -5.36 0.63 -11.44
N TYR A 82 -4.92 -0.58 -11.77
CA TYR A 82 -5.01 -1.73 -10.86
C TYR A 82 -4.28 -1.48 -9.54
N TYR A 83 -3.03 -1.03 -9.58
CA TYR A 83 -2.26 -0.75 -8.38
C TYR A 83 -2.80 0.44 -7.59
N THR A 84 -3.38 1.45 -8.26
CA THR A 84 -4.08 2.57 -7.60
C THR A 84 -5.27 2.08 -6.78
N ILE A 85 -6.09 1.21 -7.35
CA ILE A 85 -7.23 0.62 -6.62
C ILE A 85 -6.73 -0.20 -5.42
N ARG A 86 -5.68 -1.00 -5.60
CA ARG A 86 -5.08 -1.78 -4.51
C ARG A 86 -4.52 -0.90 -3.40
N TYR A 87 -3.86 0.18 -3.75
CA TYR A 87 -3.35 1.16 -2.80
C TYR A 87 -4.49 1.76 -1.96
N ILE A 88 -5.57 2.22 -2.60
CA ILE A 88 -6.73 2.80 -1.91
C ILE A 88 -7.39 1.76 -0.98
N GLN A 89 -7.57 0.53 -1.43
CA GLN A 89 -8.12 -0.55 -0.61
C GLN A 89 -7.28 -0.81 0.65
N ARG A 90 -5.95 -0.82 0.52
CA ARG A 90 -5.04 -1.00 1.67
C ARG A 90 -5.02 0.20 2.60
N ASN A 91 -5.15 1.40 2.07
CA ASN A 91 -5.25 2.61 2.89
C ASN A 91 -6.51 2.58 3.77
N ILE A 92 -7.68 2.34 3.17
CA ILE A 92 -8.96 2.22 3.90
C ILE A 92 -8.90 1.10 4.95
N TYR A 93 -8.29 -0.04 4.61
CA TYR A 93 -8.14 -1.15 5.54
C TYR A 93 -7.25 -0.77 6.74
N SER A 94 -6.14 -0.09 6.49
CA SER A 94 -5.24 0.41 7.54
C SER A 94 -5.94 1.39 8.47
N GLU A 95 -6.73 2.32 7.93
CA GLU A 95 -7.50 3.28 8.73
C GLU A 95 -8.54 2.60 9.63
N ARG A 96 -9.24 1.59 9.12
CA ARG A 96 -10.19 0.80 9.92
C ARG A 96 -9.50 0.06 11.06
N LEU A 97 -8.33 -0.53 10.81
CA LEU A 97 -7.55 -1.20 11.85
C LEU A 97 -7.05 -0.22 12.91
N THR A 98 -6.61 0.98 12.52
CA THR A 98 -6.20 2.02 13.45
C THR A 98 -7.35 2.46 14.35
N SER A 99 -8.55 2.67 13.79
CA SER A 99 -9.75 2.99 14.57
C SER A 99 -10.12 1.87 15.54
N TYR A 100 -10.00 0.61 15.12
CA TYR A 100 -10.27 -0.54 15.97
C TYR A 100 -9.25 -0.67 17.12
N ILE A 101 -7.97 -0.45 16.84
CA ILE A 101 -6.91 -0.43 17.87
C ILE A 101 -7.21 0.65 18.92
N HIS A 102 -7.62 1.85 18.48
CA HIS A 102 -7.98 2.93 19.40
C HIS A 102 -9.13 2.53 20.33
N THR A 103 -10.15 1.84 19.82
CA THR A 103 -11.26 1.32 20.63
C THR A 103 -10.79 0.29 21.67
N ILE A 104 -9.85 -0.58 21.30
CA ILE A 104 -9.25 -1.54 22.23
C ILE A 104 -8.42 -0.83 23.31
N GLU A 105 -7.59 0.15 22.93
CA GLU A 105 -6.79 0.95 23.87
C GLU A 105 -7.68 1.68 24.89
N GLU A 106 -8.79 2.26 24.44
CA GLU A 106 -9.77 2.91 25.31
C GLU A 106 -10.42 1.91 26.27
N SER A 107 -10.72 0.70 25.80
CA SER A 107 -11.23 -0.38 26.64
C SER A 107 -10.20 -0.85 27.69
N PHE A 108 -8.92 -0.84 27.37
CA PHE A 108 -7.85 -1.13 28.35
C PHE A 108 -7.73 -0.03 29.41
N GLN A 109 -7.81 1.24 29.01
CA GLN A 109 -7.74 2.37 29.95
C GLN A 109 -8.89 2.30 30.97
N LEU A 110 -10.09 1.96 30.53
CA LEU A 110 -11.27 1.86 31.39
C LEU A 110 -11.21 0.67 32.37
N ASN A 111 -10.57 -0.44 31.96
CA ASN A 111 -10.59 -1.69 32.76
C ASN A 111 -9.34 -1.91 33.61
N ALA A 112 -8.22 -1.27 33.31
CA ALA A 112 -6.94 -1.60 33.93
C ALA A 112 -6.22 -0.41 34.61
N ASP A 113 -6.76 0.81 34.50
CA ASP A 113 -6.09 2.06 34.96
C ASP A 113 -4.64 2.21 34.43
N LEU A 114 -4.33 1.54 33.33
CA LEU A 114 -3.02 1.53 32.71
C LEU A 114 -3.01 2.47 31.49
N PRO A 115 -2.17 3.51 31.47
CA PRO A 115 -2.06 4.39 30.30
C PRO A 115 -1.32 3.69 29.16
N ILE A 116 -2.03 2.87 28.40
CA ILE A 116 -1.50 2.24 27.18
C ILE A 116 -1.95 3.08 25.98
N CYS A 117 -1.28 4.20 25.74
CA CYS A 117 -1.51 5.07 24.58
C CYS A 117 -0.27 5.07 23.68
N ARG A 118 0.05 3.97 23.03
CA ARG A 118 1.32 3.89 22.28
C ARG A 118 1.16 4.06 20.76
N GLU A 119 0.07 3.61 20.18
CA GLU A 119 -0.10 3.60 18.72
C GLU A 119 -1.28 4.45 18.22
N GLY A 120 -2.45 4.41 18.88
CA GLY A 120 -3.64 5.14 18.45
C GLY A 120 -3.60 6.63 18.78
N GLY A 121 -3.16 7.00 19.99
CA GLY A 121 -3.12 8.40 20.45
C GLY A 121 -2.13 9.27 19.68
N ASN A 122 -0.98 8.72 19.32
CA ASN A 122 0.03 9.45 18.55
C ASN A 122 -0.41 9.69 17.10
N TYR A 123 -1.09 8.73 16.49
CA TYR A 123 -1.56 8.85 15.11
C TYR A 123 -2.60 9.98 14.95
N LEU A 124 -3.53 10.09 15.90
CA LEU A 124 -4.57 11.13 15.88
C LEU A 124 -4.03 12.53 16.20
N GLN A 125 -2.88 12.64 16.89
CA GLN A 125 -2.23 13.92 17.19
C GLN A 125 -1.32 14.40 16.04
N GLU A 126 -0.65 13.49 15.32
CA GLU A 126 0.24 13.84 14.21
C GLU A 126 -0.49 14.10 12.89
N TYR A 127 -1.66 13.50 12.70
CA TYR A 127 -2.46 13.66 11.48
C TYR A 127 -3.83 14.23 11.85
N PRO A 128 -4.02 15.56 11.75
CA PRO A 128 -5.35 16.14 11.91
C PRO A 128 -6.32 15.49 10.92
N PRO A 129 -7.59 15.27 11.31
CA PRO A 129 -8.57 14.63 10.43
C PRO A 129 -8.62 15.40 9.11
N VAL A 130 -8.35 14.68 8.03
CA VAL A 130 -8.52 15.20 6.68
C VAL A 130 -10.01 15.46 6.53
N LEU A 131 -10.35 16.73 6.69
CA LEU A 131 -11.59 17.43 6.32
C LEU A 131 -12.79 16.56 5.93
N ASP A 132 -13.86 16.71 6.73
CA ASP A 132 -15.24 16.50 6.31
C ASP A 132 -15.60 17.29 5.04
#